data_69f4f7a3a9a3929bfa75ac52ac1d12e4
#
_entry.id   69f4f7a3a9a3929bfa75ac52ac1d12e4
#
_cell.length_a   1.000
_cell.length_b   1.000
_cell.length_c   1.000
_cell.angle_alpha   90.00
_cell.angle_beta   90.00
_cell.angle_gamma   90.00
#
_symmetry.space_group_name_H-M   'P 1'
#
loop_
_entity.id
_entity.type
_entity.pdbx_description
1 polymer ?
#
loop_
_entity_poly.entity_id
_entity_poly.type
_entity_poly.pdbx_seq_one_letter_code
_entity_poly.pdbx_strand_id
1 'polypeptide(L)'
;MAFKTTSVATTTSASTKPTVDFDALNDFVVEQVGCQQPETLNGVIVGIIDLGNQKLPDAEYDVDSGDEDLSVEELEAKYADEIEAGKISKFDFVKDWSTRPPKDVIKKFVPQKDRQCISYCVDFPDVMLDKGQFFGENSEPKPLRLYFGGQYYHQGLKKMIVQNLLPLKLSNIAKDPRNDKLWSLNPKSQLHKMAVASKIINTGEAFLPDQIDELLGKTLQFKVQIGFNEKGDKKYYFEKMSFLGAIQRKDKPFENVDVFLIQMDDENDPEALKQIRKHLLNTMEMATNFEGSALQKQLLEVRPQSFGGTSSSAVVKKETPKAVVEPVASDSNEDDDDWS
;
A
#
# COMPACT_ATOMS: atom_id res chain seq x y z
N MET A 1 30.11 -64.54 -9.73
CA MET A 1 29.22 -63.93 -8.71
C MET A 1 28.68 -62.65 -9.31
N ALA A 2 27.37 -62.58 -9.59
CA ALA A 2 26.74 -61.43 -10.20
C ALA A 2 26.00 -60.62 -9.11
N PHE A 3 26.32 -59.34 -8.97
CA PHE A 3 25.63 -58.43 -8.06
C PHE A 3 24.24 -58.07 -8.61
N LYS A 4 23.17 -58.40 -7.86
CA LYS A 4 21.82 -57.95 -8.12
C LYS A 4 21.64 -56.59 -7.47
N THR A 5 21.45 -55.55 -8.29
CA THR A 5 20.98 -54.23 -7.83
C THR A 5 19.47 -54.26 -7.67
N THR A 6 19.01 -54.12 -6.44
CA THR A 6 17.58 -53.92 -6.12
C THR A 6 17.28 -52.43 -6.32
N SER A 7 16.50 -52.07 -7.34
CA SER A 7 15.98 -50.74 -7.50
C SER A 7 14.88 -50.52 -6.46
N VAL A 8 15.14 -49.64 -5.50
CA VAL A 8 14.13 -49.12 -4.60
C VAL A 8 13.29 -48.10 -5.39
N ALA A 9 12.06 -48.48 -5.72
CA ALA A 9 11.10 -47.56 -6.28
C ALA A 9 10.76 -46.52 -5.20
N THR A 10 11.28 -45.32 -5.34
CA THR A 10 10.89 -44.18 -4.56
C THR A 10 9.49 -43.79 -5.01
N THR A 11 8.48 -44.23 -4.31
CA THR A 11 7.10 -43.71 -4.43
C THR A 11 7.12 -42.28 -3.88
N THR A 12 7.33 -41.32 -4.75
CA THR A 12 7.01 -39.91 -4.47
C THR A 12 5.49 -39.82 -4.35
N SER A 13 4.98 -39.93 -3.12
CA SER A 13 3.63 -39.50 -2.83
C SER A 13 3.58 -37.98 -3.06
N ALA A 14 3.04 -37.58 -4.21
CA ALA A 14 2.66 -36.21 -4.45
C ALA A 14 1.61 -35.85 -3.38
N SER A 15 2.03 -35.12 -2.37
CA SER A 15 1.14 -34.46 -1.43
C SER A 15 0.32 -33.46 -2.24
N THR A 16 -0.83 -33.85 -2.74
CA THR A 16 -1.83 -32.94 -3.31
C THR A 16 -2.34 -32.09 -2.14
N LYS A 17 -1.75 -30.90 -1.98
CA LYS A 17 -2.35 -29.89 -1.10
C LYS A 17 -3.80 -29.69 -1.55
N PRO A 18 -4.77 -29.70 -0.65
CA PRO A 18 -6.16 -29.48 -1.02
C PRO A 18 -6.27 -28.15 -1.75
N THR A 19 -6.94 -28.17 -2.90
CA THR A 19 -7.22 -26.94 -3.65
C THR A 19 -8.21 -26.13 -2.83
N VAL A 20 -7.78 -24.97 -2.31
CA VAL A 20 -8.63 -24.08 -1.54
C VAL A 20 -9.67 -23.46 -2.46
N ASP A 21 -10.95 -23.61 -2.09
CA ASP A 21 -12.04 -22.88 -2.71
C ASP A 21 -12.05 -21.44 -2.15
N PHE A 22 -11.45 -20.52 -2.89
CA PHE A 22 -11.34 -19.12 -2.49
C PHE A 22 -12.67 -18.37 -2.54
N ASP A 23 -13.62 -18.78 -3.37
CA ASP A 23 -14.94 -18.15 -3.42
C ASP A 23 -15.73 -18.52 -2.19
N ALA A 24 -15.75 -19.80 -1.79
CA ALA A 24 -16.36 -20.23 -0.55
C ALA A 24 -15.71 -19.61 0.69
N LEU A 25 -14.37 -19.45 0.70
CA LEU A 25 -13.66 -18.76 1.78
C LEU A 25 -14.07 -17.28 1.87
N ASN A 26 -14.18 -16.60 0.73
CA ASN A 26 -14.57 -15.19 0.70
C ASN A 26 -16.03 -14.99 1.12
N ASP A 27 -16.95 -15.85 0.66
CA ASP A 27 -18.35 -15.84 1.12
C ASP A 27 -18.45 -16.02 2.62
N PHE A 28 -17.70 -17.00 3.17
CA PHE A 28 -17.62 -17.21 4.62
C PHE A 28 -17.13 -15.96 5.37
N VAL A 29 -16.07 -15.31 4.88
CA VAL A 29 -15.56 -14.09 5.51
C VAL A 29 -16.59 -12.97 5.49
N VAL A 30 -17.28 -12.75 4.36
CA VAL A 30 -18.32 -11.72 4.24
C VAL A 30 -19.48 -12.01 5.21
N GLU A 31 -19.89 -13.26 5.34
CA GLU A 31 -20.97 -13.66 6.24
C GLU A 31 -20.58 -13.50 7.72
N GLN A 32 -19.38 -13.97 8.11
CA GLN A 32 -18.92 -13.94 9.50
C GLN A 32 -18.61 -12.52 9.98
N VAL A 33 -18.04 -11.68 9.13
CA VAL A 33 -17.72 -10.30 9.50
C VAL A 33 -18.98 -9.42 9.57
N GLY A 34 -19.97 -9.68 8.71
CA GLY A 34 -21.24 -8.95 8.70
C GLY A 34 -21.15 -7.48 8.25
N CYS A 35 -19.94 -6.97 7.91
CA CYS A 35 -19.70 -5.58 7.54
C CYS A 35 -19.93 -5.30 6.04
N GLN A 36 -21.03 -5.78 5.46
CA GLN A 36 -21.38 -5.48 4.05
C GLN A 36 -21.66 -3.99 3.84
N GLN A 37 -22.20 -3.32 4.86
CA GLN A 37 -22.25 -1.86 4.95
C GLN A 37 -21.06 -1.36 5.78
N PRO A 38 -20.56 -0.14 5.52
CA PRO A 38 -19.45 0.40 6.30
C PRO A 38 -19.76 0.48 7.80
N GLU A 39 -18.95 -0.19 8.61
CA GLU A 39 -19.09 -0.21 10.07
C GLU A 39 -17.83 0.34 10.75
N THR A 40 -18.01 0.86 11.98
CA THR A 40 -16.90 1.34 12.80
C THR A 40 -16.46 0.25 13.76
N LEU A 41 -15.21 -0.19 13.62
CA LEU A 41 -14.61 -1.20 14.48
C LEU A 41 -13.37 -0.63 15.17
N ASN A 42 -13.12 -1.10 16.41
CA ASN A 42 -11.85 -0.87 17.08
C ASN A 42 -10.84 -1.90 16.58
N GLY A 43 -9.69 -1.44 16.10
CA GLY A 43 -8.63 -2.28 15.59
C GLY A 43 -7.27 -1.89 16.18
N VAL A 44 -6.38 -2.85 16.29
CA VAL A 44 -5.02 -2.66 16.76
C VAL A 44 -4.04 -2.76 15.60
N ILE A 45 -3.11 -1.79 15.49
CA ILE A 45 -2.05 -1.82 14.49
C ILE A 45 -1.05 -2.88 14.88
N VAL A 46 -1.01 -3.99 14.17
CA VAL A 46 -0.13 -5.13 14.46
C VAL A 46 1.08 -5.21 13.53
N GLY A 47 1.04 -4.52 12.41
CA GLY A 47 2.15 -4.54 11.46
C GLY A 47 2.36 -3.20 10.79
N ILE A 48 3.62 -2.86 10.57
CA ILE A 48 4.06 -1.76 9.71
C ILE A 48 5.02 -2.36 8.68
N ILE A 49 4.81 -1.99 7.43
CA ILE A 49 5.46 -2.64 6.30
C ILE A 49 5.98 -1.54 5.37
N ASP A 50 7.31 -1.48 5.22
CA ASP A 50 7.95 -0.64 4.20
C ASP A 50 7.76 -1.28 2.82
N LEU A 51 7.08 -0.56 1.94
CA LEU A 51 6.85 -0.99 0.56
C LEU A 51 7.95 -0.49 -0.40
N GLY A 52 8.96 0.19 0.13
CA GLY A 52 10.03 0.81 -0.65
C GLY A 52 9.62 2.08 -1.40
N ASN A 53 10.51 2.56 -2.24
CA ASN A 53 10.32 3.76 -3.04
C ASN A 53 9.43 3.46 -4.24
N GLN A 54 8.17 3.88 -4.17
CA GLN A 54 7.18 3.66 -5.21
C GLN A 54 7.12 4.83 -6.17
N LYS A 55 7.01 4.50 -7.46
CA LYS A 55 6.65 5.49 -8.48
C LYS A 55 5.20 5.89 -8.28
N LEU A 56 4.98 7.15 -7.94
CA LEU A 56 3.64 7.68 -7.77
C LEU A 56 3.01 8.03 -9.14
N PRO A 57 1.68 7.95 -9.26
CA PRO A 57 1.00 8.52 -10.42
C PRO A 57 1.28 10.03 -10.49
N ASP A 58 1.20 10.59 -11.70
CA ASP A 58 1.37 12.02 -11.88
C ASP A 58 0.32 12.79 -11.05
N ALA A 59 0.73 13.90 -10.47
CA ALA A 59 -0.18 14.78 -9.75
C ALA A 59 -1.08 15.53 -10.75
N GLU A 60 -2.36 15.62 -10.42
CA GLU A 60 -3.36 16.31 -11.21
C GLU A 60 -3.54 17.74 -10.68
N TYR A 61 -3.40 18.72 -11.55
CA TYR A 61 -3.62 20.13 -11.26
C TYR A 61 -4.63 20.71 -12.24
N ASP A 62 -5.32 21.77 -11.84
CA ASP A 62 -6.06 22.59 -12.77
C ASP A 62 -5.10 23.22 -13.78
N VAL A 63 -5.62 23.54 -14.96
CA VAL A 63 -4.87 24.35 -15.92
C VAL A 63 -4.65 25.75 -15.34
N ASP A 64 -3.58 26.42 -15.76
CA ASP A 64 -3.24 27.73 -15.21
C ASP A 64 -4.32 28.76 -15.53
N SER A 65 -4.50 29.75 -14.64
CA SER A 65 -5.52 30.78 -14.81
C SER A 65 -5.33 31.54 -16.13
N GLY A 66 -6.38 31.57 -16.94
CA GLY A 66 -6.39 32.14 -18.28
C GLY A 66 -6.17 31.16 -19.42
N ASP A 67 -6.04 29.86 -19.11
CA ASP A 67 -5.89 28.77 -20.07
C ASP A 67 -7.11 27.83 -20.11
N GLU A 68 -8.16 28.14 -19.35
CA GLU A 68 -9.32 27.27 -19.18
C GLU A 68 -10.10 27.02 -20.49
N ASP A 69 -9.97 27.92 -21.45
CA ASP A 69 -10.65 27.84 -22.75
C ASP A 69 -9.80 27.16 -23.84
N LEU A 70 -8.55 26.80 -23.54
CA LEU A 70 -7.65 26.16 -24.50
C LEU A 70 -7.95 24.66 -24.62
N SER A 71 -7.81 24.12 -25.83
CA SER A 71 -7.84 22.67 -26.06
C SER A 71 -6.57 21.99 -25.55
N VAL A 72 -6.60 20.66 -25.42
CA VAL A 72 -5.42 19.87 -25.01
C VAL A 72 -4.23 20.15 -25.95
N GLU A 73 -4.47 20.19 -27.26
CA GLU A 73 -3.45 20.41 -28.27
C GLU A 73 -2.84 21.81 -28.18
N GLU A 74 -3.64 22.84 -27.89
CA GLU A 74 -3.16 24.19 -27.67
C GLU A 74 -2.36 24.32 -26.39
N LEU A 75 -2.76 23.65 -25.31
CA LEU A 75 -2.01 23.59 -24.06
C LEU A 75 -0.68 22.86 -24.26
N GLU A 76 -0.65 21.71 -24.91
CA GLU A 76 0.57 20.97 -25.18
C GLU A 76 1.54 21.78 -26.05
N ALA A 77 1.03 22.55 -27.04
CA ALA A 77 1.84 23.43 -27.84
C ALA A 77 2.40 24.61 -27.03
N LYS A 78 1.59 25.21 -26.15
CA LYS A 78 1.98 26.32 -25.27
C LYS A 78 3.05 25.90 -24.26
N TYR A 79 2.95 24.70 -23.68
CA TYR A 79 3.84 24.19 -22.65
C TYR A 79 4.87 23.18 -23.20
N ALA A 80 5.15 23.20 -24.51
CA ALA A 80 6.03 22.21 -25.15
C ALA A 80 7.41 22.11 -24.47
N ASP A 81 8.03 23.25 -24.12
CA ASP A 81 9.34 23.30 -23.45
C ASP A 81 9.29 22.63 -22.04
N GLU A 82 8.19 22.77 -21.31
CA GLU A 82 8.02 22.18 -19.99
C GLU A 82 7.75 20.69 -20.08
N ILE A 83 7.05 20.25 -21.12
CA ILE A 83 6.82 18.84 -21.42
C ILE A 83 8.13 18.18 -21.83
N GLU A 84 8.92 18.82 -22.72
CA GLU A 84 10.23 18.30 -23.11
C GLU A 84 11.22 18.26 -21.94
N ALA A 85 11.15 19.24 -21.03
CA ALA A 85 11.93 19.25 -19.79
C ALA A 85 11.44 18.25 -18.74
N GLY A 86 10.33 17.52 -18.97
CA GLY A 86 9.73 16.56 -18.04
C GLY A 86 9.11 17.19 -16.78
N LYS A 87 8.82 18.50 -16.81
CA LYS A 87 8.12 19.21 -15.72
C LYS A 87 6.60 18.96 -15.77
N ILE A 88 6.07 18.77 -16.96
CA ILE A 88 4.68 18.38 -17.23
C ILE A 88 4.72 17.08 -18.01
N SER A 89 3.88 16.11 -17.64
CA SER A 89 3.76 14.84 -18.40
C SER A 89 2.85 14.99 -19.59
N LYS A 90 1.69 15.58 -19.38
CA LYS A 90 0.64 15.75 -20.39
C LYS A 90 -0.48 16.66 -19.88
N PHE A 91 -1.38 17.00 -20.77
CA PHE A 91 -2.73 17.46 -20.46
C PHE A 91 -3.73 16.38 -20.88
N ASP A 92 -4.82 16.21 -20.12
CA ASP A 92 -5.84 15.19 -20.45
C ASP A 92 -7.19 15.53 -19.81
N PHE A 93 -8.25 14.94 -20.35
CA PHE A 93 -9.57 15.09 -19.79
C PHE A 93 -9.77 14.19 -18.55
N VAL A 94 -10.27 14.77 -17.49
CA VAL A 94 -10.68 14.08 -16.26
C VAL A 94 -12.13 14.39 -15.95
N LYS A 95 -12.86 13.40 -15.44
CA LYS A 95 -14.25 13.64 -15.01
C LYS A 95 -14.30 14.35 -13.66
N ASP A 96 -14.85 15.55 -13.67
CA ASP A 96 -15.19 16.26 -12.44
C ASP A 96 -16.52 15.72 -11.88
N TRP A 97 -16.40 14.93 -10.80
CA TRP A 97 -17.54 14.32 -10.10
C TRP A 97 -18.20 15.26 -9.11
N SER A 98 -17.67 16.47 -8.90
CA SER A 98 -18.30 17.48 -8.04
C SER A 98 -19.55 18.07 -8.69
N THR A 99 -19.67 17.98 -10.00
CA THR A 99 -20.81 18.45 -10.79
C THR A 99 -21.83 17.32 -11.07
N ARG A 100 -23.10 17.67 -11.27
CA ARG A 100 -24.13 16.72 -11.67
C ARG A 100 -24.91 17.24 -12.88
N PRO A 101 -24.80 16.60 -14.06
CA PRO A 101 -23.94 15.43 -14.39
C PRO A 101 -22.43 15.77 -14.34
N PRO A 102 -21.57 14.75 -14.17
CA PRO A 102 -20.13 14.95 -14.19
C PRO A 102 -19.67 15.58 -15.52
N LYS A 103 -18.81 16.59 -15.43
CA LYS A 103 -18.27 17.26 -16.62
C LYS A 103 -16.84 16.76 -16.87
N ASP A 104 -16.45 16.76 -18.15
CA ASP A 104 -15.04 16.56 -18.52
C ASP A 104 -14.32 17.91 -18.38
N VAL A 105 -13.25 17.94 -17.59
CA VAL A 105 -12.38 19.09 -17.39
C VAL A 105 -10.95 18.72 -17.80
N ILE A 106 -10.21 19.66 -18.36
CA ILE A 106 -8.80 19.43 -18.70
C ILE A 106 -7.96 19.65 -17.45
N LYS A 107 -7.06 18.69 -17.14
CA LYS A 107 -6.10 18.76 -16.06
C LYS A 107 -4.67 18.71 -16.59
N LYS A 108 -3.77 19.36 -15.88
CA LYS A 108 -2.33 19.31 -16.06
C LYS A 108 -1.76 18.17 -15.21
N PHE A 109 -1.03 17.25 -15.82
CA PHE A 109 -0.40 16.11 -15.13
C PHE A 109 1.09 16.39 -14.94
N VAL A 110 1.54 16.35 -13.69
CA VAL A 110 2.92 16.66 -13.29
C VAL A 110 3.57 15.42 -12.70
N PRO A 111 4.76 14.99 -13.21
CA PRO A 111 5.46 13.83 -12.68
C PRO A 111 5.79 14.01 -11.20
N GLN A 112 5.50 13.01 -10.40
CA GLN A 112 5.90 12.99 -8.99
C GLN A 112 7.21 12.23 -8.83
N LYS A 113 8.04 12.67 -7.87
CA LYS A 113 9.24 11.93 -7.47
C LYS A 113 8.82 10.63 -6.77
N ASP A 114 9.65 9.60 -6.96
CA ASP A 114 9.49 8.35 -6.22
C ASP A 114 9.52 8.64 -4.71
N ARG A 115 8.66 7.98 -3.97
CA ARG A 115 8.56 8.16 -2.51
C ARG A 115 8.50 6.82 -1.82
N GLN A 116 9.14 6.75 -0.68
CA GLN A 116 8.94 5.64 0.24
C GLN A 116 7.47 5.57 0.64
N CYS A 117 6.88 4.39 0.51
CA CYS A 117 5.50 4.13 0.84
C CYS A 117 5.41 3.10 1.96
N ILE A 118 4.44 3.29 2.82
CA ILE A 118 4.19 2.41 3.96
C ILE A 118 2.82 1.73 3.79
N SER A 119 2.74 0.49 4.19
CA SER A 119 1.49 -0.20 4.51
C SER A 119 1.42 -0.46 6.01
N TYR A 120 0.23 -0.61 6.53
CA TYR A 120 0.03 -1.08 7.89
C TYR A 120 -1.02 -2.19 7.93
N CYS A 121 -0.91 -3.02 8.95
CA CYS A 121 -1.76 -4.16 9.20
C CYS A 121 -2.53 -3.96 10.49
N VAL A 122 -3.83 -4.19 10.45
CA VAL A 122 -4.73 -4.01 11.59
C VAL A 122 -5.45 -5.32 11.90
N ASP A 123 -5.39 -5.75 13.14
CA ASP A 123 -6.22 -6.82 13.66
C ASP A 123 -7.45 -6.24 14.36
N PHE A 124 -8.58 -6.92 14.19
CA PHE A 124 -9.86 -6.62 14.81
C PHE A 124 -10.22 -7.75 15.77
N PRO A 125 -9.75 -7.72 17.04
CA PRO A 125 -9.90 -8.83 17.98
C PRO A 125 -11.35 -9.17 18.34
N ASP A 126 -12.26 -8.22 18.18
CA ASP A 126 -13.70 -8.45 18.39
C ASP A 126 -14.36 -9.25 17.23
N VAL A 127 -13.63 -9.46 16.13
CA VAL A 127 -14.10 -10.21 14.96
C VAL A 127 -13.20 -11.42 14.73
N MET A 128 -13.58 -12.56 15.30
CA MET A 128 -12.80 -13.80 15.23
C MET A 128 -13.27 -14.68 14.06
N LEU A 129 -12.33 -15.18 13.26
CA LEU A 129 -12.60 -16.01 12.08
C LEU A 129 -11.86 -17.34 12.16
N ASP A 130 -12.60 -18.45 12.05
CA ASP A 130 -12.02 -19.79 11.87
C ASP A 130 -11.92 -20.11 10.38
N LYS A 131 -10.75 -19.82 9.81
CA LYS A 131 -10.44 -20.11 8.40
C LYS A 131 -9.78 -21.49 8.20
N GLY A 132 -9.47 -22.21 9.29
CA GLY A 132 -8.74 -23.49 9.24
C GLY A 132 -9.43 -24.54 8.41
N GLN A 133 -10.76 -24.59 8.46
CA GLN A 133 -11.58 -25.51 7.67
C GLN A 133 -11.33 -25.45 6.14
N PHE A 134 -10.93 -24.29 5.61
CA PHE A 134 -10.64 -24.11 4.18
C PHE A 134 -9.23 -24.57 3.80
N PHE A 135 -8.34 -24.73 4.78
CA PHE A 135 -6.95 -25.13 4.56
C PHE A 135 -6.67 -26.57 5.05
N GLY A 136 -7.69 -27.26 5.53
CA GLY A 136 -7.55 -28.63 6.07
C GLY A 136 -6.80 -28.66 7.41
N GLU A 137 -6.81 -27.56 8.13
CA GLU A 137 -6.16 -27.40 9.43
C GLU A 137 -7.22 -27.22 10.52
N ASN A 138 -7.04 -27.87 11.67
CA ASN A 138 -7.75 -27.51 12.89
C ASN A 138 -6.99 -26.34 13.51
N SER A 139 -7.35 -25.11 13.17
CA SER A 139 -6.74 -23.91 13.73
C SER A 139 -7.70 -23.20 14.68
N GLU A 140 -7.13 -22.56 15.69
CA GLU A 140 -7.89 -21.65 16.53
C GLU A 140 -8.40 -20.46 15.72
N PRO A 141 -9.60 -19.92 16.02
CA PRO A 141 -10.06 -18.69 15.41
C PRO A 141 -9.04 -17.57 15.58
N LYS A 142 -8.80 -16.83 14.50
CA LYS A 142 -7.87 -15.70 14.50
C LYS A 142 -8.64 -14.38 14.27
N PRO A 143 -8.16 -13.25 14.78
CA PRO A 143 -8.79 -11.99 14.52
C PRO A 143 -8.84 -11.68 13.01
N LEU A 144 -9.87 -10.98 12.60
CA LEU A 144 -9.92 -10.42 11.25
C LEU A 144 -8.72 -9.51 11.06
N ARG A 145 -7.89 -9.78 10.06
CA ARG A 145 -6.70 -9.01 9.72
C ARG A 145 -6.86 -8.34 8.37
N LEU A 146 -6.76 -7.02 8.35
CA LEU A 146 -6.80 -6.22 7.14
C LEU A 146 -5.47 -5.49 6.94
N TYR A 147 -5.13 -5.26 5.66
CA TYR A 147 -3.93 -4.54 5.26
C TYR A 147 -4.32 -3.28 4.50
N PHE A 148 -3.64 -2.20 4.81
CA PHE A 148 -3.80 -0.95 4.09
C PHE A 148 -2.79 -0.86 2.96
N GLY A 149 -3.26 -0.48 1.79
CA GLY A 149 -2.39 -0.32 0.61
C GLY A 149 -2.24 -1.59 -0.22
N GLY A 150 -1.47 -1.46 -1.30
CA GLY A 150 -1.18 -2.53 -2.24
C GLY A 150 -1.73 -2.30 -3.62
N GLN A 151 -1.75 -3.35 -4.42
CA GLN A 151 -2.25 -3.33 -5.80
C GLN A 151 -3.38 -4.33 -5.96
N TYR A 152 -4.33 -4.00 -6.83
CA TYR A 152 -5.32 -4.95 -7.27
C TYR A 152 -5.43 -4.93 -8.81
N TYR A 153 -5.81 -6.07 -9.38
CA TYR A 153 -6.07 -6.15 -10.81
C TYR A 153 -7.46 -5.64 -11.13
N HIS A 154 -7.53 -4.50 -11.83
CA HIS A 154 -8.82 -3.95 -12.28
C HIS A 154 -9.24 -4.63 -13.57
N GLN A 155 -10.24 -5.51 -13.51
CA GLN A 155 -10.67 -6.32 -14.66
C GLN A 155 -11.20 -5.49 -15.82
N GLY A 156 -11.92 -4.41 -15.55
CA GLY A 156 -12.46 -3.52 -16.58
C GLY A 156 -11.37 -2.80 -17.37
N LEU A 157 -10.29 -2.39 -16.71
CA LEU A 157 -9.14 -1.72 -17.31
C LEU A 157 -8.03 -2.71 -17.73
N LYS A 158 -8.18 -4.00 -17.39
CA LYS A 158 -7.19 -5.06 -17.65
C LYS A 158 -5.77 -4.70 -17.22
N LYS A 159 -5.63 -3.99 -16.10
CA LYS A 159 -4.32 -3.56 -15.56
C LYS A 159 -4.28 -3.63 -14.03
N MET A 160 -3.07 -3.70 -13.50
CA MET A 160 -2.84 -3.52 -12.07
C MET A 160 -3.04 -2.05 -11.71
N ILE A 161 -3.77 -1.81 -10.63
CA ILE A 161 -3.98 -0.47 -10.08
C ILE A 161 -3.40 -0.46 -8.68
N VAL A 162 -2.56 0.53 -8.43
CA VAL A 162 -2.05 0.82 -7.08
C VAL A 162 -3.19 1.44 -6.28
N GLN A 163 -3.46 0.88 -5.10
CA GLN A 163 -4.55 1.33 -4.23
C GLN A 163 -3.98 1.77 -2.89
N ASN A 164 -4.39 2.97 -2.46
CA ASN A 164 -4.17 3.46 -1.10
C ASN A 164 -2.71 3.35 -0.61
N LEU A 165 -1.73 3.72 -1.44
CA LEU A 165 -0.37 3.88 -0.95
C LEU A 165 -0.32 5.03 0.05
N LEU A 166 0.43 4.85 1.12
CA LEU A 166 0.77 5.93 2.05
C LEU A 166 2.20 6.41 1.77
N PRO A 167 2.38 7.37 0.86
CA PRO A 167 3.68 7.97 0.64
C PRO A 167 4.09 8.76 1.88
N LEU A 168 5.34 8.64 2.29
CA LEU A 168 5.90 9.45 3.35
C LEU A 168 6.10 10.88 2.81
N LYS A 169 5.08 11.70 2.94
CA LYS A 169 5.16 13.14 2.64
C LYS A 169 5.78 13.83 3.85
N LEU A 170 6.99 14.35 3.67
CA LEU A 170 7.72 15.07 4.70
C LEU A 170 7.54 16.57 4.49
N SER A 171 7.34 17.28 5.58
CA SER A 171 7.30 18.74 5.62
C SER A 171 8.48 19.24 6.47
N ASN A 172 9.14 20.30 6.01
CA ASN A 172 10.16 20.94 6.82
C ASN A 172 9.48 21.66 7.98
N ILE A 173 9.85 21.30 9.20
CA ILE A 173 9.42 22.04 10.39
C ILE A 173 10.43 23.16 10.62
N ALA A 174 10.25 24.27 9.95
CA ALA A 174 11.10 25.46 10.03
C ALA A 174 11.17 26.10 11.45
N LYS A 175 10.67 25.44 12.49
CA LYS A 175 10.56 25.97 13.84
C LYS A 175 11.00 25.00 14.95
N ASP A 176 11.67 23.90 14.63
CA ASP A 176 12.30 23.13 15.70
C ASP A 176 13.55 23.88 16.17
N PRO A 177 13.59 24.41 17.40
CA PRO A 177 14.74 25.15 17.91
C PRO A 177 16.01 24.28 18.01
N ARG A 178 15.89 22.96 17.84
CA ARG A 178 17.00 22.00 17.91
C ARG A 178 17.65 21.70 16.57
N ASN A 179 16.91 21.90 15.47
CA ASN A 179 17.39 21.57 14.13
C ASN A 179 16.58 22.27 13.03
N ASP A 180 17.13 23.27 12.39
CA ASP A 180 16.49 24.04 11.30
C ASP A 180 16.11 23.19 10.06
N LYS A 181 16.53 21.92 10.02
CA LYS A 181 16.30 21.00 8.89
C LYS A 181 15.57 19.72 9.30
N LEU A 182 14.83 19.71 10.41
CA LEU A 182 14.10 18.53 10.82
C LEU A 182 12.87 18.29 9.91
N TRP A 183 12.88 17.16 9.24
CA TRP A 183 11.77 16.73 8.41
C TRP A 183 10.79 15.89 9.22
N SER A 184 9.55 16.34 9.30
CA SER A 184 8.45 15.65 9.95
C SER A 184 7.46 15.12 8.92
N LEU A 185 6.69 14.13 9.28
CA LEU A 185 5.54 13.72 8.50
C LEU A 185 4.53 14.88 8.41
N ASN A 186 3.99 15.09 7.21
CA ASN A 186 3.01 16.14 6.99
C ASN A 186 1.82 15.97 7.97
N PRO A 187 1.40 17.02 8.70
CA PRO A 187 0.27 16.95 9.65
C PRO A 187 -1.06 16.48 9.05
N LYS A 188 -1.23 16.65 7.72
CA LYS A 188 -2.41 16.15 7.01
C LYS A 188 -2.31 14.65 6.67
N SER A 189 -1.13 14.05 6.77
CA SER A 189 -0.93 12.63 6.46
C SER A 189 -1.68 11.73 7.46
N GLN A 190 -2.12 10.58 6.98
CA GLN A 190 -2.85 9.62 7.80
C GLN A 190 -2.00 9.12 8.99
N LEU A 191 -0.71 8.84 8.78
CA LEU A 191 0.19 8.39 9.85
C LEU A 191 0.33 9.43 10.95
N HIS A 192 0.48 10.72 10.61
CA HIS A 192 0.52 11.79 11.61
C HIS A 192 -0.80 11.89 12.39
N LYS A 193 -1.94 11.82 11.70
CA LYS A 193 -3.27 11.81 12.35
C LYS A 193 -3.44 10.60 13.29
N MET A 194 -2.91 9.43 12.92
CA MET A 194 -2.89 8.24 13.78
C MET A 194 -2.03 8.44 15.02
N ALA A 195 -0.86 9.07 14.88
CA ALA A 195 0.04 9.35 16.00
C ALA A 195 -0.60 10.31 17.03
N VAL A 196 -1.31 11.34 16.55
CA VAL A 196 -2.10 12.23 17.42
C VAL A 196 -3.25 11.47 18.11
N ALA A 197 -4.01 10.68 17.35
CA ALA A 197 -5.16 9.92 17.88
C ALA A 197 -4.74 8.88 18.93
N SER A 198 -3.55 8.27 18.76
CA SER A 198 -2.96 7.32 19.72
C SER A 198 -2.16 7.98 20.85
N LYS A 199 -2.08 9.32 20.86
CA LYS A 199 -1.35 10.13 21.87
C LYS A 199 0.16 9.85 21.91
N ILE A 200 0.75 9.43 20.80
CA ILE A 200 2.20 9.37 20.61
C ILE A 200 2.76 10.79 20.61
N ILE A 201 2.07 11.70 19.91
CA ILE A 201 2.36 13.13 19.87
C ILE A 201 1.12 13.92 20.22
N ASN A 202 1.28 15.19 20.63
CA ASN A 202 0.18 16.13 20.78
C ASN A 202 -0.13 16.83 19.44
N THR A 203 -1.32 17.43 19.34
CA THR A 203 -1.69 18.22 18.17
C THR A 203 -0.69 19.38 17.98
N GLY A 204 -0.11 19.46 16.80
CA GLY A 204 0.87 20.48 16.43
C GLY A 204 2.33 20.08 16.71
N GLU A 205 2.58 18.93 17.31
CA GLU A 205 3.93 18.37 17.46
C GLU A 205 4.37 17.65 16.18
N ALA A 206 5.69 17.55 16.01
CA ALA A 206 6.30 16.81 14.93
C ALA A 206 6.14 15.29 15.13
N PHE A 207 5.84 14.58 14.07
CA PHE A 207 5.93 13.12 14.02
C PHE A 207 7.02 12.72 13.04
N LEU A 208 8.09 12.13 13.55
CA LEU A 208 9.26 11.82 12.76
C LEU A 208 9.13 10.46 12.07
N PRO A 209 9.81 10.24 10.93
CA PRO A 209 9.80 8.95 10.26
C PRO A 209 10.30 7.78 11.12
N ASP A 210 11.25 8.02 12.01
CA ASP A 210 11.81 7.04 12.94
C ASP A 210 10.90 6.71 14.15
N GLN A 211 9.78 7.41 14.27
CA GLN A 211 8.76 7.15 15.30
C GLN A 211 7.57 6.35 14.76
N ILE A 212 7.55 5.98 13.47
CA ILE A 212 6.40 5.31 12.86
C ILE A 212 6.10 3.98 13.54
N ASP A 213 7.11 3.27 14.01
CA ASP A 213 7.01 2.02 14.75
C ASP A 213 6.30 2.16 16.11
N GLU A 214 6.27 3.36 16.71
CA GLU A 214 5.50 3.63 17.92
C GLU A 214 3.99 3.45 17.74
N LEU A 215 3.50 3.41 16.48
CA LEU A 215 2.12 3.07 16.16
C LEU A 215 1.78 1.59 16.40
N LEU A 216 2.78 0.71 16.46
CA LEU A 216 2.57 -0.71 16.73
C LEU A 216 1.90 -0.92 18.10
N GLY A 217 0.93 -1.80 18.15
CA GLY A 217 0.14 -2.08 19.36
C GLY A 217 -0.89 -1.00 19.72
N LYS A 218 -0.99 0.10 18.96
CA LYS A 218 -1.99 1.15 19.25
C LYS A 218 -3.36 0.75 18.73
N THR A 219 -4.36 0.87 19.60
CA THR A 219 -5.76 0.64 19.27
C THR A 219 -6.41 1.93 18.81
N LEU A 220 -7.01 1.89 17.63
CA LEU A 220 -7.66 3.03 16.96
C LEU A 220 -9.00 2.61 16.38
N GLN A 221 -9.81 3.57 15.95
CA GLN A 221 -11.05 3.30 15.24
C GLN A 221 -10.85 3.31 13.73
N PHE A 222 -11.45 2.32 13.08
CA PHE A 222 -11.43 2.17 11.64
C PHE A 222 -12.85 1.99 11.11
N LYS A 223 -13.10 2.54 9.94
CA LYS A 223 -14.27 2.23 9.13
C LYS A 223 -13.92 1.03 8.25
N VAL A 224 -14.66 -0.06 8.41
CA VAL A 224 -14.43 -1.33 7.70
C VAL A 224 -15.64 -1.66 6.86
N GLN A 225 -15.40 -2.14 5.63
CA GLN A 225 -16.42 -2.69 4.77
C GLN A 225 -15.84 -3.91 4.05
N ILE A 226 -16.49 -5.05 4.16
CA ILE A 226 -16.12 -6.30 3.47
C ILE A 226 -17.35 -6.81 2.75
N GLY A 227 -17.24 -7.05 1.47
CA GLY A 227 -18.37 -7.46 0.66
C GLY A 227 -17.96 -7.88 -0.73
N PHE A 228 -18.94 -7.94 -1.61
CA PHE A 228 -18.72 -8.21 -3.02
C PHE A 228 -19.64 -7.35 -3.89
N ASN A 229 -19.20 -7.13 -5.12
CA ASN A 229 -20.03 -6.59 -6.19
C ASN A 229 -20.36 -7.72 -7.15
N GLU A 230 -21.60 -7.80 -7.61
CA GLU A 230 -22.01 -8.77 -8.61
C GLU A 230 -21.96 -8.15 -10.01
N LYS A 231 -21.43 -8.92 -10.97
CA LYS A 231 -21.48 -8.56 -12.39
C LYS A 231 -21.75 -9.82 -13.20
N GLY A 232 -23.01 -10.01 -13.61
CA GLY A 232 -23.51 -11.28 -14.12
C GLY A 232 -23.41 -12.34 -13.02
N ASP A 233 -22.94 -13.53 -13.37
CA ASP A 233 -22.79 -14.66 -12.43
C ASP A 233 -21.51 -14.61 -11.59
N LYS A 234 -20.76 -13.50 -11.60
CA LYS A 234 -19.48 -13.39 -10.91
C LYS A 234 -19.54 -12.41 -9.74
N LYS A 235 -19.02 -12.86 -8.59
CA LYS A 235 -18.77 -12.02 -7.42
C LYS A 235 -17.36 -11.45 -7.48
N TYR A 236 -17.21 -10.17 -7.11
CA TYR A 236 -15.95 -9.46 -7.00
C TYR A 236 -15.82 -8.98 -5.57
N TYR A 237 -15.08 -9.72 -4.77
CA TYR A 237 -14.90 -9.43 -3.35
C TYR A 237 -13.98 -8.24 -3.15
N PHE A 238 -14.29 -7.46 -2.11
CA PHE A 238 -13.45 -6.33 -1.70
C PHE A 238 -13.35 -6.25 -0.18
N GLU A 239 -12.22 -5.78 0.27
CA GLU A 239 -11.95 -5.37 1.65
C GLU A 239 -11.60 -3.87 1.62
N LYS A 240 -12.29 -3.06 2.40
CA LYS A 240 -12.02 -1.62 2.55
C LYS A 240 -11.82 -1.30 4.01
N MET A 241 -10.77 -0.56 4.31
CA MET A 241 -10.48 -0.07 5.63
C MET A 241 -10.00 1.36 5.53
N SER A 242 -10.51 2.24 6.39
CA SER A 242 -10.03 3.61 6.51
C SER A 242 -9.95 4.01 7.98
N PHE A 243 -8.92 4.76 8.34
CA PHE A 243 -8.75 5.30 9.67
C PHE A 243 -9.82 6.35 9.97
N LEU A 244 -10.42 6.30 11.17
CA LEU A 244 -11.40 7.27 11.63
C LEU A 244 -10.87 8.17 12.75
N GLY A 245 -10.19 7.62 13.74
CA GLY A 245 -9.73 8.39 14.88
C GLY A 245 -9.36 7.56 16.11
N ALA A 246 -9.34 8.22 17.26
CA ALA A 246 -9.11 7.57 18.54
C ALA A 246 -10.32 6.71 18.94
N ILE A 247 -10.06 5.66 19.75
CA ILE A 247 -11.14 4.87 20.37
C ILE A 247 -12.00 5.75 21.29
N GLN A 248 -13.25 5.35 21.47
CA GLN A 248 -14.16 6.06 22.39
C GLN A 248 -13.66 5.92 23.84
N ARG A 249 -13.97 6.91 24.68
CA ARG A 249 -13.52 6.92 26.10
C ARG A 249 -13.97 5.70 26.91
N LYS A 250 -15.06 5.07 26.51
CA LYS A 250 -15.60 3.86 27.17
C LYS A 250 -14.87 2.58 26.75
N ASP A 251 -14.18 2.60 25.61
CA ASP A 251 -13.52 1.44 25.06
C ASP A 251 -12.13 1.29 25.67
N LYS A 252 -11.69 0.05 25.81
CA LYS A 252 -10.34 -0.25 26.29
C LYS A 252 -9.44 -0.59 25.11
N PRO A 253 -8.17 -0.16 25.15
CA PRO A 253 -7.18 -0.62 24.19
C PRO A 253 -7.00 -2.14 24.28
N PHE A 254 -6.70 -2.78 23.15
CA PHE A 254 -6.27 -4.17 23.13
C PHE A 254 -4.81 -4.25 23.65
N GLU A 255 -4.53 -5.24 24.48
CA GLU A 255 -3.23 -5.47 25.10
C GLU A 255 -2.65 -6.82 24.68
N ASN A 256 -1.35 -6.99 24.82
CA ASN A 256 -0.61 -8.24 24.57
C ASN A 256 -0.84 -8.79 23.15
N VAL A 257 -0.75 -7.92 22.16
CA VAL A 257 -0.84 -8.30 20.74
C VAL A 257 0.55 -8.51 20.16
N ASP A 258 0.72 -9.54 19.35
CA ASP A 258 1.95 -9.76 18.59
C ASP A 258 2.05 -8.73 17.48
N VAL A 259 3.17 -8.02 17.44
CA VAL A 259 3.42 -6.97 16.46
C VAL A 259 4.62 -7.31 15.60
N PHE A 260 4.67 -6.77 14.39
CA PHE A 260 5.79 -6.94 13.49
C PHE A 260 6.10 -5.66 12.70
N LEU A 261 7.37 -5.48 12.37
CA LEU A 261 7.88 -4.43 11.52
C LEU A 261 8.63 -5.06 10.35
N ILE A 262 8.39 -4.58 9.14
CA ILE A 262 9.12 -5.01 7.95
C ILE A 262 9.76 -3.78 7.31
N GLN A 263 11.07 -3.84 7.15
CA GLN A 263 11.90 -2.77 6.63
C GLN A 263 12.65 -3.24 5.37
N MET A 264 12.84 -2.34 4.43
CA MET A 264 13.45 -2.66 3.13
C MET A 264 14.93 -3.05 3.26
N ASP A 265 15.66 -2.34 4.10
CA ASP A 265 17.12 -2.41 4.16
C ASP A 265 17.65 -3.01 5.47
N ASP A 266 16.76 -3.51 6.35
CA ASP A 266 17.12 -4.10 7.63
C ASP A 266 16.86 -5.60 7.71
N GLU A 267 17.34 -6.22 8.79
CA GLU A 267 17.03 -7.60 9.13
C GLU A 267 15.60 -7.71 9.68
N ASN A 268 14.79 -8.57 9.05
CA ASN A 268 13.39 -8.77 9.39
C ASN A 268 13.17 -10.14 10.00
N ASP A 269 12.19 -10.25 10.91
CA ASP A 269 11.76 -11.54 11.45
C ASP A 269 11.22 -12.44 10.34
N PRO A 270 11.77 -13.67 10.15
CA PRO A 270 11.30 -14.61 9.16
C PRO A 270 9.81 -14.97 9.28
N GLU A 271 9.25 -15.00 10.49
CA GLU A 271 7.82 -15.26 10.70
C GLU A 271 6.96 -14.07 10.25
N ALA A 272 7.43 -12.84 10.44
CA ALA A 272 6.79 -11.66 9.89
C ALA A 272 6.76 -11.66 8.36
N LEU A 273 7.88 -12.06 7.73
CA LEU A 273 7.97 -12.15 6.26
C LEU A 273 6.97 -13.15 5.67
N LYS A 274 6.64 -14.22 6.38
CA LYS A 274 5.60 -15.19 5.95
C LYS A 274 4.20 -14.59 5.94
N GLN A 275 3.94 -13.56 6.73
CA GLN A 275 2.64 -12.92 6.87
C GLN A 275 2.31 -11.92 5.76
N ILE A 276 3.31 -11.48 4.97
CA ILE A 276 3.10 -10.49 3.91
C ILE A 276 2.17 -11.07 2.84
N ARG A 277 1.07 -10.38 2.56
CA ARG A 277 0.11 -10.77 1.50
C ARG A 277 0.75 -10.59 0.11
N LYS A 278 0.35 -11.45 -0.82
CA LYS A 278 0.89 -11.46 -2.20
C LYS A 278 0.80 -10.09 -2.90
N HIS A 279 -0.30 -9.35 -2.71
CA HIS A 279 -0.45 -8.04 -3.34
C HIS A 279 0.55 -7.00 -2.81
N LEU A 280 0.96 -7.08 -1.53
CA LEU A 280 2.02 -6.24 -0.97
C LEU A 280 3.39 -6.63 -1.52
N LEU A 281 3.66 -7.94 -1.65
CA LEU A 281 4.88 -8.42 -2.30
C LEU A 281 5.00 -7.89 -3.73
N ASN A 282 3.94 -7.99 -4.52
CA ASN A 282 3.91 -7.43 -5.87
C ASN A 282 4.16 -5.91 -5.89
N THR A 283 3.69 -5.19 -4.86
CA THR A 283 3.96 -3.75 -4.72
C THR A 283 5.42 -3.50 -4.38
N MET A 284 6.01 -4.28 -3.45
CA MET A 284 7.43 -4.18 -3.11
C MET A 284 8.34 -4.46 -4.32
N GLU A 285 8.03 -5.48 -5.14
CA GLU A 285 8.77 -5.80 -6.36
C GLU A 285 8.82 -4.64 -7.38
N MET A 286 7.87 -3.71 -7.31
CA MET A 286 7.83 -2.53 -8.18
C MET A 286 8.60 -1.34 -7.60
N ALA A 287 9.05 -1.41 -6.35
CA ALA A 287 9.81 -0.34 -5.73
C ALA A 287 11.19 -0.22 -6.39
N THR A 288 11.62 1.03 -6.62
CA THR A 288 12.90 1.32 -7.29
C THR A 288 14.12 0.92 -6.48
N ASN A 289 13.96 0.68 -5.17
CA ASN A 289 15.00 0.23 -4.24
C ASN A 289 14.80 -1.22 -3.76
N PHE A 290 13.93 -2.00 -4.40
CA PHE A 290 13.71 -3.39 -3.99
C PHE A 290 14.82 -4.33 -4.46
N GLU A 291 15.26 -4.17 -5.71
CA GLU A 291 16.31 -5.01 -6.28
C GLU A 291 17.64 -4.82 -5.53
N GLY A 292 18.16 -5.91 -4.99
CA GLY A 292 19.39 -5.92 -4.19
C GLY A 292 19.22 -5.54 -2.72
N SER A 293 18.01 -5.20 -2.26
CA SER A 293 17.72 -4.87 -0.86
C SER A 293 17.94 -6.05 0.08
N ALA A 294 18.05 -5.77 1.38
CA ALA A 294 18.10 -6.81 2.40
C ALA A 294 16.80 -7.62 2.42
N LEU A 295 15.66 -6.95 2.29
CA LEU A 295 14.33 -7.57 2.25
C LEU A 295 14.21 -8.57 1.10
N GLN A 296 14.65 -8.23 -0.13
CA GLN A 296 14.60 -9.16 -1.26
C GLN A 296 15.36 -10.45 -0.97
N LYS A 297 16.57 -10.35 -0.42
CA LYS A 297 17.40 -11.51 -0.08
C LYS A 297 16.71 -12.42 0.95
N GLN A 298 16.17 -11.82 2.01
CA GLN A 298 15.45 -12.56 3.06
C GLN A 298 14.17 -13.22 2.53
N LEU A 299 13.42 -12.54 1.65
CA LEU A 299 12.23 -13.10 1.03
C LEU A 299 12.54 -14.29 0.12
N LEU A 300 13.65 -14.27 -0.62
CA LEU A 300 14.10 -15.40 -1.42
C LEU A 300 14.44 -16.62 -0.55
N GLU A 301 14.95 -16.42 0.65
CA GLU A 301 15.25 -17.49 1.61
C GLU A 301 13.97 -18.05 2.26
N VAL A 302 13.09 -17.18 2.72
CA VAL A 302 11.88 -17.56 3.49
C VAL A 302 10.75 -18.04 2.59
N ARG A 303 10.63 -17.49 1.37
CA ARG A 303 9.54 -17.74 0.42
C ARG A 303 10.01 -17.98 -1.03
N PRO A 304 10.90 -18.94 -1.28
CA PRO A 304 11.51 -19.13 -2.60
C PRO A 304 10.49 -19.38 -3.71
N GLN A 305 9.37 -20.03 -3.41
CA GLN A 305 8.31 -20.34 -4.39
C GLN A 305 7.46 -19.12 -4.78
N SER A 306 7.45 -18.05 -3.97
CA SER A 306 6.67 -16.84 -4.25
C SER A 306 7.40 -15.90 -5.21
N PHE A 307 8.74 -15.98 -5.28
CA PHE A 307 9.62 -15.13 -6.10
C PHE A 307 10.25 -15.84 -7.29
N GLY A 308 10.21 -17.20 -7.33
CA GLY A 308 10.80 -18.00 -8.41
C GLY A 308 9.94 -18.17 -9.66
N GLY A 309 8.75 -17.61 -9.70
CA GLY A 309 7.81 -17.68 -10.84
C GLY A 309 7.92 -16.48 -11.77
N THR A 310 9.08 -16.01 -12.10
CA THR A 310 9.29 -14.94 -13.05
C THR A 310 8.97 -15.39 -14.46
N SER A 311 7.92 -14.84 -15.01
CA SER A 311 7.86 -14.60 -16.44
C SER A 311 9.06 -13.72 -16.81
N SER A 312 10.03 -14.29 -17.48
CA SER A 312 11.10 -13.55 -18.16
C SER A 312 10.46 -12.72 -19.27
N SER A 313 10.07 -11.50 -18.94
CA SER A 313 9.79 -10.47 -19.94
C SER A 313 11.07 -9.67 -20.09
N ALA A 314 11.70 -9.88 -21.23
CA ALA A 314 12.91 -9.19 -21.63
C ALA A 314 12.79 -7.67 -21.42
N VAL A 315 13.52 -7.17 -20.44
CA VAL A 315 13.77 -5.73 -20.31
C VAL A 315 14.78 -5.36 -21.39
N VAL A 316 14.31 -4.66 -22.40
CA VAL A 316 15.16 -3.96 -23.36
C VAL A 316 15.94 -2.91 -22.58
N LYS A 317 17.24 -3.15 -22.39
CA LYS A 317 18.17 -2.17 -21.86
C LYS A 317 18.19 -0.96 -22.82
N LYS A 318 17.58 0.15 -22.41
CA LYS A 318 17.88 1.46 -22.95
C LYS A 318 18.98 2.06 -22.07
N GLU A 319 20.16 2.19 -22.65
CA GLU A 319 21.27 2.91 -22.05
C GLU A 319 20.86 4.38 -21.87
N THR A 320 20.98 4.85 -20.63
CA THR A 320 20.76 6.27 -20.29
C THR A 320 22.13 6.94 -20.13
N PRO A 321 22.34 8.11 -20.72
CA PRO A 321 23.62 8.84 -20.54
C PRO A 321 23.68 9.43 -19.12
N LYS A 322 24.86 9.32 -18.52
CA LYS A 322 25.21 9.97 -17.26
C LYS A 322 25.17 11.50 -17.42
N ALA A 323 24.32 12.14 -16.66
CA ALA A 323 24.45 13.57 -16.36
C ALA A 323 24.60 13.74 -14.85
N VAL A 324 25.73 14.29 -14.46
CA VAL A 324 26.02 14.81 -13.13
C VAL A 324 25.28 16.12 -12.99
N VAL A 325 24.39 16.25 -12.02
CA VAL A 325 23.81 17.55 -11.64
C VAL A 325 23.83 17.67 -10.14
N GLU A 326 24.51 18.72 -9.67
CA GLU A 326 24.56 19.18 -8.29
C GLU A 326 23.17 19.60 -7.78
N PRO A 327 22.91 19.54 -6.47
CA PRO A 327 21.60 19.86 -5.91
C PRO A 327 21.39 21.38 -5.85
N VAL A 328 20.48 21.88 -6.64
CA VAL A 328 19.94 23.24 -6.47
C VAL A 328 18.77 23.17 -5.49
N ALA A 329 18.90 23.88 -4.38
CA ALA A 329 17.81 24.15 -3.47
C ALA A 329 16.76 24.99 -4.18
N SER A 330 15.54 24.52 -4.27
CA SER A 330 14.38 25.35 -4.62
C SER A 330 13.35 25.29 -3.52
N ASP A 331 13.21 26.40 -2.81
CA ASP A 331 11.98 26.79 -2.14
C ASP A 331 10.83 26.71 -3.12
N SER A 332 9.80 26.00 -2.77
CA SER A 332 8.46 26.34 -3.20
C SER A 332 7.47 25.78 -2.17
N ASN A 333 6.82 26.69 -1.51
CA ASN A 333 5.51 26.54 -0.90
C ASN A 333 4.58 25.89 -1.92
N GLU A 334 3.70 25.02 -1.44
CA GLU A 334 2.33 24.95 -1.94
C GLU A 334 1.73 23.66 -1.49
N ASP A 335 0.74 23.84 -0.69
CA ASP A 335 -0.69 23.77 -0.95
C ASP A 335 -1.19 22.41 -1.41
N ASP A 336 -1.89 21.88 -0.46
CA ASP A 336 -3.19 21.26 -0.53
C ASP A 336 -3.49 20.43 -1.77
N ASP A 337 -3.68 19.13 -1.53
CA ASP A 337 -4.92 18.56 -2.01
C ASP A 337 -5.38 17.36 -1.19
N ASP A 338 -6.59 17.50 -0.81
CA ASP A 338 -7.49 16.70 -0.04
C ASP A 338 -7.78 15.36 -0.76
N TRP A 339 -7.43 14.24 -0.11
CA TRP A 339 -7.99 12.95 -0.46
C TRP A 339 -8.82 12.41 0.70
N SER A 340 -10.12 12.70 0.64
CA SER A 340 -11.14 11.97 1.42
C SER A 340 -11.40 10.58 0.86
#